data_f8b3306ac0d79a29f3f0ce860c41ee63
#
_entry.id   f8b3306ac0d79a29f3f0ce860c41ee63
#
_cell.length_a   1.000
_cell.length_b   1.000
_cell.length_c   1.000
_cell.angle_alpha   90.00
_cell.angle_beta   90.00
_cell.angle_gamma   90.00
#
_symmetry.space_group_name_H-M   'P 1'
#
loop_
_entity.id
_entity.type
_entity.pdbx_description
1 polymer ?
#
loop_
_entity_poly.entity_id
_entity_poly.type
_entity_poly.pdbx_seq_one_letter_code
_entity_poly.pdbx_strand_id
1 'polypeptide(L)'
;MRERLRRAIAHVDEQTPASRNRVIDFLRAAAITVVVLGHWTIITVWTGDGGIAPHGLLDTARWTHPLTWVFQVMPLFFLVGGYSNGLSWRSARRRGETYGAWLRARLRRLGIPLVPLLLTWLVVALVLDAARVDRATSGLATSMALIPTWFLASYILVIAVAPPCLVLWERFGWWSIVGGLALAGLVDAASLLL
;
A
#
# COMPACT_ATOMS: atom_id res chain seq x y z
N MET A 1 7.49 9.67 -33.12
CA MET A 1 7.21 9.14 -31.76
C MET A 1 8.48 9.04 -30.92
N ARG A 2 9.55 8.41 -31.40
CA ARG A 2 10.82 8.22 -30.66
C ARG A 2 11.51 9.54 -30.21
N GLU A 3 11.46 10.57 -31.01
CA GLU A 3 12.11 11.86 -30.74
C GLU A 3 11.37 12.67 -29.65
N ARG A 4 10.03 12.65 -29.65
CA ARG A 4 9.22 13.25 -28.59
C ARG A 4 9.48 12.56 -27.23
N LEU A 5 9.61 11.22 -27.24
CA LEU A 5 9.92 10.46 -26.04
C LEU A 5 11.33 10.80 -25.50
N ARG A 6 12.33 10.90 -26.39
CA ARG A 6 13.70 11.29 -26.00
C ARG A 6 13.75 12.69 -25.39
N ARG A 7 13.05 13.66 -25.96
CA ARG A 7 12.95 15.04 -25.41
C ARG A 7 12.24 15.07 -24.06
N ALA A 8 11.17 14.27 -23.90
CA ALA A 8 10.48 14.14 -22.60
C ALA A 8 11.39 13.52 -21.54
N ILE A 9 12.14 12.47 -21.90
CA ILE A 9 13.10 11.82 -20.98
C ILE A 9 14.22 12.81 -20.60
N ALA A 10 14.81 13.51 -21.55
CA ALA A 10 15.85 14.51 -21.29
C ALA A 10 15.36 15.62 -20.36
N HIS A 11 14.15 16.13 -20.62
CA HIS A 11 13.54 17.16 -19.78
C HIS A 11 13.29 16.70 -18.33
N VAL A 12 12.80 15.46 -18.14
CA VAL A 12 12.62 14.84 -16.81
C VAL A 12 13.98 14.63 -16.14
N ASP A 13 15.00 14.27 -16.90
CA ASP A 13 16.36 14.04 -16.40
C ASP A 13 17.00 15.32 -15.87
N GLU A 14 16.89 16.42 -16.62
CA GLU A 14 17.37 17.75 -16.22
C GLU A 14 16.66 18.29 -14.96
N GLN A 15 15.38 18.00 -14.79
CA GLN A 15 14.59 18.43 -13.62
C GLN A 15 14.75 17.52 -12.40
N THR A 16 15.43 16.38 -12.54
CA THR A 16 15.60 15.43 -11.44
C THR A 16 16.87 15.76 -10.63
N PRO A 17 16.74 16.11 -9.34
CA PRO A 17 17.91 16.39 -8.49
C PRO A 17 18.88 15.20 -8.47
N ALA A 18 20.18 15.46 -8.56
CA ALA A 18 21.22 14.43 -8.52
C ALA A 18 21.22 13.58 -7.22
N SER A 19 20.62 14.10 -6.15
CA SER A 19 20.46 13.41 -4.86
C SER A 19 19.30 12.39 -4.86
N ARG A 20 18.48 12.34 -5.93
CA ARG A 20 17.33 11.46 -6.02
C ARG A 20 17.75 10.03 -6.37
N ASN A 21 17.35 9.07 -5.54
CA ASN A 21 17.64 7.67 -5.79
C ASN A 21 16.64 7.09 -6.81
N ARG A 22 17.08 7.02 -8.08
CA ARG A 22 16.27 6.52 -9.20
C ARG A 22 15.85 5.06 -9.05
N VAL A 23 16.65 4.24 -8.36
CA VAL A 23 16.32 2.84 -8.11
C VAL A 23 15.09 2.74 -7.21
N ILE A 24 15.03 3.55 -6.16
CA ILE A 24 13.86 3.59 -5.26
C ILE A 24 12.60 4.06 -5.98
N ASP A 25 12.73 5.06 -6.86
CA ASP A 25 11.58 5.54 -7.67
C ASP A 25 11.11 4.47 -8.66
N PHE A 26 12.04 3.76 -9.32
CA PHE A 26 11.72 2.65 -10.20
C PHE A 26 11.02 1.51 -9.45
N LEU A 27 11.55 1.08 -8.31
CA LEU A 27 10.94 0.04 -7.49
C LEU A 27 9.53 0.41 -7.04
N ARG A 28 9.31 1.68 -6.68
CA ARG A 28 7.98 2.19 -6.33
C ARG A 28 7.03 2.14 -7.51
N ALA A 29 7.45 2.63 -8.69
CA ALA A 29 6.64 2.62 -9.89
C ALA A 29 6.32 1.18 -10.32
N ALA A 30 7.29 0.29 -10.32
CA ALA A 30 7.10 -1.13 -10.62
C ALA A 30 6.12 -1.78 -9.63
N ALA A 31 6.29 -1.55 -8.31
CA ALA A 31 5.39 -2.08 -7.30
C ALA A 31 3.94 -1.60 -7.51
N ILE A 32 3.73 -0.30 -7.78
CA ILE A 32 2.39 0.24 -8.04
C ILE A 32 1.79 -0.39 -9.30
N THR A 33 2.57 -0.52 -10.39
CA THR A 33 2.10 -1.13 -11.63
C THR A 33 1.65 -2.58 -11.39
N VAL A 34 2.45 -3.36 -10.67
CA VAL A 34 2.11 -4.76 -10.35
C VAL A 34 0.86 -4.84 -9.46
N VAL A 35 0.70 -3.93 -8.48
CA VAL A 35 -0.51 -3.86 -7.66
C VAL A 35 -1.74 -3.60 -8.52
N VAL A 36 -1.69 -2.62 -9.43
CA VAL A 36 -2.82 -2.28 -10.32
C VAL A 36 -3.16 -3.47 -11.21
N LEU A 37 -2.17 -4.06 -11.88
CA LEU A 37 -2.38 -5.21 -12.75
C LEU A 37 -2.89 -6.43 -11.95
N GLY A 38 -2.33 -6.67 -10.76
CA GLY A 38 -2.78 -7.74 -9.88
C GLY A 38 -4.25 -7.60 -9.48
N HIS A 39 -4.67 -6.40 -9.08
CA HIS A 39 -6.07 -6.16 -8.73
C HIS A 39 -7.01 -6.34 -9.93
N TRP A 40 -6.62 -5.93 -11.13
CA TRP A 40 -7.42 -6.15 -12.32
C TRP A 40 -7.57 -7.63 -12.70
N THR A 41 -6.59 -8.46 -12.38
CA THR A 41 -6.63 -9.90 -12.66
C THR A 41 -7.35 -10.72 -11.59
N ILE A 42 -7.36 -10.22 -10.34
CA ILE A 42 -7.97 -10.93 -9.21
C ILE A 42 -9.47 -10.64 -9.11
N ILE A 43 -9.90 -9.41 -9.45
CA ILE A 43 -11.28 -8.97 -9.27
C ILE A 43 -11.99 -8.94 -10.62
N THR A 44 -12.66 -10.03 -10.97
CA THR A 44 -13.65 -10.08 -12.05
C THR A 44 -15.03 -10.28 -11.45
N VAL A 45 -16.02 -9.61 -12.03
CA VAL A 45 -17.43 -9.75 -11.64
C VAL A 45 -18.09 -10.65 -12.65
N TRP A 46 -18.65 -11.74 -12.20
CA TRP A 46 -19.42 -12.67 -13.03
C TRP A 46 -20.91 -12.55 -12.72
N THR A 47 -21.73 -12.52 -13.77
CA THR A 47 -23.19 -12.58 -13.66
C THR A 47 -23.67 -13.95 -14.12
N GLY A 48 -24.25 -14.74 -13.23
CA GLY A 48 -24.81 -16.06 -13.51
C GLY A 48 -26.20 -16.19 -12.89
N ASP A 49 -26.79 -17.38 -12.96
CA ASP A 49 -28.15 -17.68 -12.45
C ASP A 49 -28.33 -17.42 -10.95
N GLY A 50 -27.26 -17.29 -10.19
CA GLY A 50 -27.24 -16.93 -8.77
C GLY A 50 -27.02 -15.44 -8.47
N GLY A 51 -27.04 -14.55 -9.49
CA GLY A 51 -26.77 -13.13 -9.30
C GLY A 51 -25.31 -12.72 -9.56
N ILE A 52 -24.90 -11.60 -8.96
CA ILE A 52 -23.55 -11.04 -9.11
C ILE A 52 -22.62 -11.71 -8.08
N ALA A 53 -21.61 -12.40 -8.55
CA ALA A 53 -20.58 -13.00 -7.69
C ALA A 53 -19.17 -12.52 -8.09
N PRO A 54 -18.29 -12.21 -7.11
CA PRO A 54 -16.88 -11.96 -7.42
C PRO A 54 -16.23 -13.29 -7.81
N HIS A 55 -15.63 -13.32 -9.00
CA HIS A 55 -14.80 -14.42 -9.46
C HIS A 55 -13.42 -13.90 -9.79
N GLY A 56 -12.39 -14.60 -9.32
CA GLY A 56 -11.01 -14.24 -9.61
C GLY A 56 -10.38 -15.18 -10.65
N LEU A 57 -9.36 -14.70 -11.33
CA LEU A 57 -8.54 -15.54 -12.19
C LEU A 57 -7.92 -16.72 -11.41
N LEU A 58 -7.66 -16.50 -10.12
CA LEU A 58 -7.12 -17.50 -9.21
C LEU A 58 -8.09 -18.66 -8.95
N ASP A 59 -9.39 -18.40 -9.00
CA ASP A 59 -10.44 -19.40 -8.75
C ASP A 59 -10.63 -20.32 -9.97
N THR A 60 -10.42 -19.75 -11.15
CA THR A 60 -10.67 -20.45 -12.43
C THR A 60 -9.43 -21.11 -13.02
N ALA A 61 -8.25 -20.57 -12.78
CA ALA A 61 -7.01 -20.97 -13.45
C ALA A 61 -5.90 -21.31 -12.44
N ARG A 62 -5.83 -22.58 -12.00
CA ARG A 62 -4.84 -23.04 -11.00
C ARG A 62 -3.37 -22.76 -11.37
N TRP A 63 -3.04 -22.68 -12.65
CA TRP A 63 -1.70 -22.34 -13.11
C TRP A 63 -1.27 -20.92 -12.72
N THR A 64 -2.21 -20.05 -12.35
CA THR A 64 -1.93 -18.68 -11.92
C THR A 64 -1.49 -18.60 -10.45
N HIS A 65 -1.68 -19.65 -9.65
CA HIS A 65 -1.29 -19.64 -8.23
C HIS A 65 0.21 -19.36 -8.02
N PRO A 66 1.16 -19.93 -8.77
CA PRO A 66 2.57 -19.57 -8.64
C PRO A 66 2.87 -18.10 -8.94
N LEU A 67 2.06 -17.44 -9.79
CA LEU A 67 2.24 -16.03 -10.11
C LEU A 67 1.98 -15.13 -8.90
N THR A 68 1.15 -15.56 -7.94
CA THR A 68 0.91 -14.80 -6.70
C THR A 68 2.20 -14.60 -5.90
N TRP A 69 3.12 -15.54 -5.94
CA TRP A 69 4.44 -15.43 -5.29
C TRP A 69 5.33 -14.41 -6.00
N VAL A 70 5.30 -14.37 -7.33
CA VAL A 70 6.07 -13.43 -8.15
C VAL A 70 5.51 -12.00 -7.99
N PHE A 71 4.18 -11.90 -7.95
CA PHE A 71 3.45 -10.62 -7.82
C PHE A 71 3.25 -10.18 -6.36
N GLN A 72 3.84 -10.86 -5.40
CA GLN A 72 3.79 -10.48 -3.99
C GLN A 72 4.66 -9.23 -3.71
N VAL A 73 4.23 -8.09 -4.20
CA VAL A 73 4.97 -6.81 -4.13
C VAL A 73 4.83 -6.08 -2.80
N MET A 74 4.00 -6.58 -1.88
CA MET A 74 3.77 -5.96 -0.58
C MET A 74 5.05 -5.79 0.25
N PRO A 75 5.93 -6.81 0.38
CA PRO A 75 7.21 -6.65 1.07
C PRO A 75 8.08 -5.57 0.43
N LEU A 76 8.12 -5.52 -0.91
CA LEU A 76 8.86 -4.49 -1.65
C LEU A 76 8.31 -3.09 -1.38
N PHE A 77 6.99 -2.95 -1.36
CA PHE A 77 6.32 -1.69 -1.08
C PHE A 77 6.62 -1.19 0.34
N PHE A 78 6.59 -2.09 1.32
CA PHE A 78 6.92 -1.76 2.71
C PHE A 78 8.41 -1.45 2.87
N LEU A 79 9.30 -2.16 2.17
CA LEU A 79 10.73 -1.87 2.16
C LEU A 79 11.01 -0.46 1.64
N VAL A 80 10.48 -0.12 0.47
CA VAL A 80 10.63 1.20 -0.16
C VAL A 80 9.98 2.29 0.69
N GLY A 81 8.80 2.00 1.25
CA GLY A 81 8.09 2.89 2.17
C GLY A 81 8.86 3.12 3.46
N GLY A 82 9.35 2.07 4.10
CA GLY A 82 10.17 2.14 5.31
C GLY A 82 11.46 2.94 5.08
N TYR A 83 12.18 2.66 4.00
CA TYR A 83 13.38 3.41 3.61
C TYR A 83 13.09 4.90 3.42
N SER A 84 12.06 5.24 2.66
CA SER A 84 11.68 6.63 2.38
C SER A 84 11.23 7.38 3.64
N ASN A 85 10.50 6.70 4.52
CA ASN A 85 10.08 7.26 5.81
C ASN A 85 11.26 7.44 6.76
N GLY A 86 12.22 6.50 6.75
CA GLY A 86 13.45 6.60 7.52
C GLY A 86 14.29 7.81 7.11
N LEU A 87 14.51 8.01 5.82
CA LEU A 87 15.23 9.20 5.31
C LEU A 87 14.51 10.50 5.68
N SER A 88 13.18 10.51 5.53
CA SER A 88 12.36 11.66 5.89
C SER A 88 12.42 11.98 7.38
N TRP A 89 12.38 10.96 8.25
CA TRP A 89 12.52 11.15 9.68
C TRP A 89 13.89 11.70 10.06
N ARG A 90 14.97 11.14 9.50
CA ARG A 90 16.33 11.66 9.72
C ARG A 90 16.45 13.14 9.32
N SER A 91 15.84 13.51 8.21
CA SER A 91 15.81 14.91 7.77
C SER A 91 14.99 15.80 8.71
N ALA A 92 13.82 15.37 9.17
CA ALA A 92 12.98 16.08 10.13
C ALA A 92 13.71 16.27 11.47
N ARG A 93 14.35 15.22 11.98
CA ARG A 93 15.13 15.25 13.22
C ARG A 93 16.30 16.27 13.14
N ARG A 94 16.97 16.35 11.98
CA ARG A 94 18.02 17.37 11.77
C ARG A 94 17.51 18.81 11.81
N ARG A 95 16.23 19.02 11.47
CA ARG A 95 15.55 20.32 11.58
C ARG A 95 14.95 20.60 12.96
N GLY A 96 15.15 19.70 13.93
CA GLY A 96 14.60 19.83 15.28
C GLY A 96 13.13 19.49 15.40
N GLU A 97 12.53 18.86 14.38
CA GLU A 97 11.11 18.45 14.44
C GLU A 97 10.91 17.30 15.44
N THR A 98 9.82 17.37 16.21
CA THR A 98 9.42 16.27 17.09
C THR A 98 8.80 15.12 16.30
N TYR A 99 8.88 13.89 16.85
CA TYR A 99 8.25 12.73 16.25
C TYR A 99 6.75 12.94 16.00
N GLY A 100 6.03 13.51 16.98
CA GLY A 100 4.60 13.77 16.84
C GLY A 100 4.26 14.75 15.73
N ALA A 101 5.06 15.80 15.53
CA ALA A 101 4.87 16.76 14.44
C ALA A 101 5.10 16.11 13.08
N TRP A 102 6.19 15.36 12.94
CA TRP A 102 6.52 14.61 11.72
C TRP A 102 5.43 13.56 11.38
N LEU A 103 5.01 12.76 12.37
CA LEU A 103 3.98 11.73 12.18
C LEU A 103 2.64 12.36 11.75
N ARG A 104 2.21 13.41 12.43
CA ARG A 104 0.97 14.13 12.10
C ARG A 104 0.98 14.66 10.67
N ALA A 105 2.11 15.24 10.21
CA ALA A 105 2.25 15.72 8.85
C ALA A 105 2.12 14.57 7.82
N ARG A 106 2.66 13.39 8.13
CA ARG A 106 2.56 12.20 7.29
C ARG A 106 1.13 11.65 7.24
N LEU A 107 0.50 11.49 8.40
CA LEU A 107 -0.88 11.02 8.50
C LEU A 107 -1.85 11.95 7.78
N ARG A 108 -1.67 13.27 7.93
CA ARG A 108 -2.48 14.26 7.20
C ARG A 108 -2.33 14.12 5.69
N ARG A 109 -1.10 13.92 5.19
CA ARG A 109 -0.83 13.74 3.75
C ARG A 109 -1.50 12.48 3.18
N LEU A 110 -1.60 11.41 3.97
CA LEU A 110 -2.27 10.18 3.57
C LEU A 110 -3.79 10.26 3.75
N GLY A 111 -4.25 10.95 4.78
CA GLY A 111 -5.67 11.05 5.10
C GLY A 111 -6.43 11.99 4.17
N ILE A 112 -5.81 13.10 3.72
CA ILE A 112 -6.49 14.06 2.84
C ILE A 112 -7.07 13.41 1.58
N PRO A 113 -6.35 12.55 0.84
CA PRO A 113 -6.91 11.88 -0.34
C PRO A 113 -8.01 10.85 -0.02
N LEU A 114 -8.09 10.35 1.22
CA LEU A 114 -9.14 9.43 1.63
C LEU A 114 -10.50 10.12 1.79
N VAL A 115 -10.50 11.38 2.20
CA VAL A 115 -11.75 12.11 2.44
C VAL A 115 -12.64 12.12 1.20
N PRO A 116 -12.19 12.56 0.01
CA PRO A 116 -13.03 12.52 -1.19
C PRO A 116 -13.42 11.08 -1.57
N LEU A 117 -12.54 10.10 -1.39
CA LEU A 117 -12.88 8.69 -1.65
C LEU A 117 -14.04 8.24 -0.76
N LEU A 118 -13.95 8.45 0.54
CA LEU A 118 -14.99 8.05 1.50
C LEU A 118 -16.29 8.81 1.26
N LEU A 119 -16.23 10.11 0.96
CA LEU A 119 -17.42 10.92 0.63
C LEU A 119 -18.08 10.42 -0.66
N THR A 120 -17.32 10.12 -1.70
CA THR A 120 -17.85 9.54 -2.95
C THR A 120 -18.57 8.23 -2.69
N TRP A 121 -17.95 7.32 -1.92
CA TRP A 121 -18.57 6.04 -1.61
C TRP A 121 -19.76 6.15 -0.67
N LEU A 122 -19.75 7.12 0.25
CA LEU A 122 -20.95 7.43 1.04
C LEU A 122 -22.11 7.87 0.15
N VAL A 123 -21.86 8.76 -0.81
CA VAL A 123 -22.89 9.21 -1.77
C VAL A 123 -23.38 8.03 -2.61
N VAL A 124 -22.48 7.19 -3.13
CA VAL A 124 -22.84 5.98 -3.88
C VAL A 124 -23.71 5.06 -3.04
N ALA A 125 -23.35 4.79 -1.80
CA ALA A 125 -24.13 3.94 -0.88
C ALA A 125 -25.53 4.51 -0.64
N LEU A 126 -25.65 5.83 -0.42
CA LEU A 126 -26.95 6.49 -0.25
C LEU A 126 -27.81 6.43 -1.52
N VAL A 127 -27.21 6.57 -2.70
CA VAL A 127 -27.93 6.45 -3.99
C VAL A 127 -28.40 5.03 -4.22
N LEU A 128 -27.59 4.01 -3.93
CA LEU A 128 -27.96 2.61 -4.07
C LEU A 128 -29.09 2.24 -3.10
N ASP A 129 -29.07 2.74 -1.87
CA ASP A 129 -30.15 2.55 -0.89
C ASP A 129 -31.44 3.23 -1.35
N ALA A 130 -31.38 4.49 -1.81
CA ALA A 130 -32.53 5.21 -2.36
C ALA A 130 -33.12 4.54 -3.62
N ALA A 131 -32.28 3.96 -4.46
CA ALA A 131 -32.66 3.18 -5.62
C ALA A 131 -33.21 1.78 -5.26
N ARG A 132 -33.25 1.43 -3.96
CA ARG A 132 -33.68 0.13 -3.43
C ARG A 132 -32.92 -1.05 -4.04
N VAL A 133 -31.67 -0.85 -4.37
CA VAL A 133 -30.77 -1.94 -4.77
C VAL A 133 -30.64 -2.92 -3.61
N ASP A 134 -30.64 -4.20 -3.92
CA ASP A 134 -30.58 -5.23 -2.88
C ASP A 134 -29.32 -5.07 -2.01
N ARG A 135 -29.44 -5.44 -0.73
CA ARG A 135 -28.38 -5.25 0.26
C ARG A 135 -27.13 -6.09 -0.01
N ALA A 136 -27.25 -7.22 -0.69
CA ALA A 136 -26.12 -8.06 -1.03
C ALA A 136 -25.24 -7.37 -2.10
N THR A 137 -25.88 -6.84 -3.14
CA THR A 137 -25.19 -6.09 -4.21
C THR A 137 -24.55 -4.80 -3.68
N SER A 138 -25.29 -4.00 -2.89
CA SER A 138 -24.76 -2.76 -2.32
C SER A 138 -23.64 -3.00 -1.30
N GLY A 139 -23.76 -4.04 -0.48
CA GLY A 139 -22.72 -4.48 0.46
C GLY A 139 -21.48 -4.97 -0.27
N LEU A 140 -21.61 -5.75 -1.33
CA LEU A 140 -20.51 -6.21 -2.15
C LEU A 140 -19.76 -5.03 -2.80
N ALA A 141 -20.48 -4.09 -3.42
CA ALA A 141 -19.89 -2.90 -4.03
C ALA A 141 -19.11 -2.07 -3.02
N THR A 142 -19.67 -1.83 -1.82
CA THR A 142 -19.03 -1.07 -0.76
C THR A 142 -17.80 -1.78 -0.21
N SER A 143 -17.88 -3.09 0.03
CA SER A 143 -16.74 -3.86 0.52
C SER A 143 -15.58 -3.88 -0.48
N MET A 144 -15.86 -4.09 -1.76
CA MET A 144 -14.87 -4.07 -2.83
C MET A 144 -14.14 -2.72 -2.94
N ALA A 145 -14.89 -1.62 -2.80
CA ALA A 145 -14.34 -0.27 -2.83
C ALA A 145 -13.41 0.04 -1.65
N LEU A 146 -13.68 -0.58 -0.50
CA LEU A 146 -12.89 -0.35 0.73
C LEU A 146 -11.73 -1.33 0.89
N ILE A 147 -11.63 -2.37 0.06
CA ILE A 147 -10.47 -3.31 0.08
C ILE A 147 -9.12 -2.58 0.13
N PRO A 148 -8.84 -1.53 -0.67
CA PRO A 148 -7.54 -0.87 -0.60
C PRO A 148 -7.25 -0.16 0.73
N THR A 149 -8.26 0.08 1.56
CA THR A 149 -8.07 0.81 2.84
C THR A 149 -7.31 -0.01 3.88
N TRP A 150 -7.40 -1.35 3.86
CA TRP A 150 -6.62 -2.20 4.76
C TRP A 150 -5.12 -2.03 4.55
N PHE A 151 -4.69 -1.88 3.28
CA PHE A 151 -3.29 -1.60 2.94
C PHE A 151 -2.82 -0.28 3.54
N LEU A 152 -3.67 0.74 3.49
CA LEU A 152 -3.34 2.03 4.06
C LEU A 152 -3.17 1.95 5.58
N ALA A 153 -4.01 1.16 6.28
CA ALA A 153 -3.86 0.94 7.72
C ALA A 153 -2.50 0.29 8.04
N SER A 154 -2.12 -0.76 7.30
CA SER A 154 -0.81 -1.40 7.41
C SER A 154 0.34 -0.43 7.09
N TYR A 155 0.18 0.42 6.09
CA TYR A 155 1.20 1.41 5.72
C TYR A 155 1.35 2.51 6.78
N ILE A 156 0.26 2.94 7.42
CA ILE A 156 0.28 3.86 8.57
C ILE A 156 1.10 3.26 9.71
N LEU A 157 0.91 1.97 9.99
CA LEU A 157 1.70 1.28 11.00
C LEU A 157 3.20 1.30 10.65
N VAL A 158 3.56 1.01 9.40
CA VAL A 158 4.96 1.10 8.92
C VAL A 158 5.54 2.50 9.12
N ILE A 159 4.78 3.55 8.82
CA ILE A 159 5.21 4.94 9.05
C ILE A 159 5.47 5.18 10.54
N ALA A 160 4.55 4.78 11.40
CA ALA A 160 4.67 4.98 12.84
C ALA A 160 5.85 4.20 13.44
N VAL A 161 6.10 2.98 12.96
CA VAL A 161 7.15 2.10 13.50
C VAL A 161 8.54 2.41 12.92
N ALA A 162 8.64 3.03 11.74
CA ALA A 162 9.93 3.31 11.10
C ALA A 162 10.90 4.13 11.96
N PRO A 163 10.53 5.23 12.64
CA PRO A 163 11.44 5.97 13.51
C PRO A 163 11.95 5.18 14.72
N PRO A 164 11.11 4.51 15.52
CA PRO A 164 11.59 3.67 16.61
C PRO A 164 12.48 2.51 16.12
N CYS A 165 12.17 1.88 14.98
CA CYS A 165 13.04 0.86 14.39
C CYS A 165 14.42 1.41 14.02
N LEU A 166 14.51 2.64 13.50
CA LEU A 166 15.79 3.29 13.22
C LEU A 166 16.60 3.56 14.50
N VAL A 167 15.94 4.02 15.56
CA VAL A 167 16.60 4.23 16.86
C VAL A 167 17.12 2.91 17.43
N LEU A 168 16.32 1.85 17.35
CA LEU A 168 16.73 0.51 17.78
C LEU A 168 17.91 0.01 16.95
N TRP A 169 17.89 0.22 15.63
CA TRP A 169 19.00 -0.14 14.76
C TRP A 169 20.28 0.65 15.09
N GLU A 170 20.18 1.95 15.31
CA GLU A 170 21.32 2.80 15.68
C GLU A 170 21.91 2.41 17.03
N ARG A 171 21.09 1.85 17.96
CA ARG A 171 21.53 1.45 19.30
C ARG A 171 22.03 0.01 19.39
N PHE A 172 21.36 -0.92 18.72
CA PHE A 172 21.57 -2.37 18.89
C PHE A 172 22.02 -3.07 17.60
N GLY A 173 22.05 -2.37 16.45
CA GLY A 173 22.46 -2.95 15.18
C GLY A 173 21.64 -4.20 14.82
N TRP A 174 22.32 -5.28 14.47
CA TRP A 174 21.69 -6.55 14.06
C TRP A 174 20.78 -7.18 15.13
N TRP A 175 21.05 -6.93 16.40
CA TRP A 175 20.21 -7.46 17.49
C TRP A 175 18.79 -6.91 17.45
N SER A 176 18.57 -5.73 16.87
CA SER A 176 17.21 -5.20 16.67
C SER A 176 16.40 -6.04 15.68
N ILE A 177 17.04 -6.60 14.64
CA ILE A 177 16.40 -7.51 13.68
C ILE A 177 16.08 -8.84 14.35
N VAL A 178 17.04 -9.42 15.08
CA VAL A 178 16.86 -10.67 15.80
C VAL A 178 15.71 -10.54 16.82
N GLY A 179 15.67 -9.44 17.57
CA GLY A 179 14.59 -9.15 18.51
C GLY A 179 13.23 -8.99 17.81
N GLY A 180 13.19 -8.34 16.67
CA GLY A 180 11.96 -8.20 15.87
C GLY A 180 11.45 -9.54 15.35
N LEU A 181 12.33 -10.39 14.84
CA LEU A 181 11.97 -11.74 14.36
C LEU A 181 11.52 -12.64 15.52
N ALA A 182 12.19 -12.56 16.67
CA ALA A 182 11.79 -13.30 17.87
C ALA A 182 10.39 -12.86 18.34
N LEU A 183 10.11 -11.55 18.36
CA LEU A 183 8.80 -11.03 18.72
C LEU A 183 7.71 -11.50 17.74
N ALA A 184 7.97 -11.48 16.44
CA ALA A 184 7.04 -11.99 15.44
C ALA A 184 6.75 -13.47 15.65
N GLY A 185 7.79 -14.30 15.86
CA GLY A 185 7.62 -15.73 16.13
C GLY A 185 6.85 -16.01 17.44
N LEU A 186 7.02 -15.19 18.48
CA LEU A 186 6.25 -15.30 19.71
C LEU A 186 4.77 -14.96 19.49
N VAL A 187 4.47 -13.92 18.69
CA VAL A 187 3.08 -13.56 18.36
C VAL A 187 2.43 -14.68 17.55
N ASP A 188 3.13 -15.23 16.55
CA ASP A 188 2.61 -16.35 15.75
C ASP A 188 2.37 -17.59 16.62
N ALA A 189 3.31 -17.94 17.49
CA ALA A 189 3.14 -19.05 18.43
C ALA A 189 1.97 -18.83 19.38
N ALA A 190 1.79 -17.63 19.91
CA ALA A 190 0.66 -17.29 20.77
C ALA A 190 -0.69 -17.38 20.03
N SER A 191 -0.73 -16.97 18.76
CA SER A 191 -1.96 -17.05 17.92
C SER A 191 -2.37 -18.49 17.57
N LEU A 192 -1.43 -19.44 17.62
CA LEU A 192 -1.72 -20.87 17.41
C LEU A 192 -2.24 -21.56 18.67
N LEU A 193 -2.06 -20.93 19.83
CA LEU A 193 -2.49 -21.49 21.15
C LEU A 193 -3.84 -20.93 21.62
N LEU A 194 -4.36 -19.88 20.96
CA LEU A 194 -5.66 -19.24 21.20
C LEU A 194 -6.70 -19.64 20.18
#